data_57f0153d7decd867b110aea8dc850cdb
#
_entry.id   57f0153d7decd867b110aea8dc850cdb
#
_cell.length_a   1.000
_cell.length_b   1.000
_cell.length_c   1.000
_cell.angle_alpha   90.00
_cell.angle_beta   90.00
_cell.angle_gamma   90.00
#
_symmetry.space_group_name_H-M   'P 1'
#
loop_
_entity.id
_entity.type
_entity.pdbx_description
1 polymer ?
#
loop_
_entity_poly.entity_id
_entity_poly.type
_entity_poly.pdbx_seq_one_letter_code
_entity_poly.pdbx_strand_id
1 'polypeptide(L)'
;MSAIMNTVYNNYLTTYASRQITKYDTHKKSELRSVYNSIVKLNKDTPWYLPTTNKDTQHYAVDLKENARELHNTIAQIGGLETDGLFRKKSAYSTDDDIVEASYIGSDTTTGASPEFDIEVKQLATPQENLGYFLPDLATTLAPATYSFDIAINDMNYEFQFNINEGDTNRQIMDRLSRLINNADIGITADVTESDSRYALRLTSDATGVPNGKAYHFQVSDDHTSKTSGVVDYLGLNYVSRPAGNARFFLNGEERTASSNHFT
;
A
#
# COMPACT_ATOMS: atom_id res chain seq x y z
N MET A 1 -26.60 29.55 32.10
CA MET A 1 -25.68 28.49 31.58
C MET A 1 -24.31 28.54 32.23
N SER A 2 -23.76 29.68 32.56
CA SER A 2 -22.41 29.80 33.17
C SER A 2 -22.26 29.08 34.51
N ALA A 3 -23.28 29.07 35.40
CA ALA A 3 -23.21 28.44 36.70
C ALA A 3 -23.20 26.91 36.64
N ILE A 4 -23.99 26.32 35.73
CA ILE A 4 -24.06 24.85 35.55
C ILE A 4 -22.75 24.31 34.99
N MET A 5 -22.18 25.00 34.00
CA MET A 5 -20.89 24.64 33.40
C MET A 5 -19.74 24.74 34.40
N ASN A 6 -19.78 25.72 35.28
CA ASN A 6 -18.78 25.86 36.34
C ASN A 6 -18.88 24.74 37.38
N THR A 7 -20.09 24.29 37.70
CA THR A 7 -20.37 23.16 38.60
C THR A 7 -19.85 21.85 37.98
N VAL A 8 -20.12 21.60 36.70
CA VAL A 8 -19.65 20.43 35.97
C VAL A 8 -18.11 20.43 35.87
N TYR A 9 -17.51 21.55 35.57
CA TYR A 9 -16.06 21.69 35.50
C TYR A 9 -15.38 21.44 36.87
N ASN A 10 -15.95 21.99 37.96
CA ASN A 10 -15.45 21.78 39.30
C ASN A 10 -15.63 20.35 39.74
N ASN A 11 -16.74 19.72 39.44
CA ASN A 11 -16.97 18.31 39.72
C ASN A 11 -15.96 17.41 38.98
N TYR A 12 -15.72 17.68 37.69
CA TYR A 12 -14.71 16.97 36.92
C TYR A 12 -13.32 17.10 37.56
N LEU A 13 -12.92 18.32 37.91
CA LEU A 13 -11.62 18.57 38.55
C LEU A 13 -11.47 17.93 39.91
N THR A 14 -12.54 17.84 40.70
CA THR A 14 -12.51 17.23 42.03
C THR A 14 -12.56 15.70 41.99
N THR A 15 -13.25 15.15 40.98
CA THR A 15 -13.50 13.71 40.89
C THR A 15 -12.43 12.99 40.07
N TYR A 16 -11.97 13.60 38.99
CA TYR A 16 -11.11 12.92 38.00
C TYR A 16 -9.71 13.51 37.85
N ALA A 17 -9.51 14.79 38.19
CA ALA A 17 -8.17 15.39 38.09
C ALA A 17 -7.34 14.95 39.30
N SER A 18 -6.29 14.22 39.06
CA SER A 18 -5.30 13.88 40.07
C SER A 18 -4.70 15.15 40.67
N ARG A 19 -4.58 15.17 42.02
CA ARG A 19 -3.91 16.28 42.74
C ARG A 19 -2.40 16.34 42.45
N GLN A 20 -1.83 15.25 41.95
CA GLN A 20 -0.44 15.17 41.54
C GLN A 20 -0.39 14.90 40.06
N ILE A 21 0.17 15.87 39.31
CA ILE A 21 0.45 15.70 37.87
C ILE A 21 1.58 14.68 37.75
N THR A 22 1.29 13.52 37.21
CA THR A 22 2.30 12.50 36.91
C THR A 22 2.92 12.76 35.54
N LYS A 23 4.09 12.16 35.27
CA LYS A 23 4.72 12.23 33.95
C LYS A 23 3.88 11.64 32.80
N TYR A 24 2.77 10.99 33.13
CA TYR A 24 1.82 10.38 32.20
C TYR A 24 0.56 11.23 31.97
N ASP A 25 0.39 12.32 32.74
CA ASP A 25 -0.72 13.25 32.52
C ASP A 25 -0.46 14.09 31.26
N THR A 26 -1.27 13.87 30.23
CA THR A 26 -1.20 14.60 28.95
C THR A 26 -1.87 15.97 29.02
N HIS A 27 -2.67 16.24 30.08
CA HIS A 27 -3.44 17.48 30.21
C HIS A 27 -3.08 18.24 31.48
N LYS A 28 -2.54 19.42 31.31
CA LYS A 28 -2.32 20.34 32.46
C LYS A 28 -3.63 21.05 32.80
N LYS A 29 -3.85 21.29 34.10
CA LYS A 29 -5.02 22.03 34.61
C LYS A 29 -5.20 23.39 33.93
N SER A 30 -4.08 24.08 33.61
CA SER A 30 -4.08 25.35 32.88
C SER A 30 -4.60 25.21 31.44
N GLU A 31 -4.26 24.14 30.76
CA GLU A 31 -4.68 23.87 29.39
C GLU A 31 -6.19 23.54 29.35
N LEU A 32 -6.67 22.67 30.25
CA LEU A 32 -8.09 22.39 30.39
C LEU A 32 -8.90 23.63 30.71
N ARG A 33 -8.38 24.51 31.56
CA ARG A 33 -9.02 25.79 31.87
C ARG A 33 -9.05 26.73 30.69
N SER A 34 -7.99 26.75 29.88
CA SER A 34 -7.93 27.55 28.64
C SER A 34 -8.97 27.07 27.64
N VAL A 35 -9.05 25.76 27.39
CA VAL A 35 -10.06 25.17 26.51
C VAL A 35 -11.48 25.46 27.01
N TYR A 36 -11.75 25.28 28.32
CA TYR A 36 -13.02 25.62 28.91
C TYR A 36 -13.40 27.10 28.71
N ASN A 37 -12.46 28.02 28.97
CA ASN A 37 -12.70 29.43 28.78
C ASN A 37 -12.95 29.78 27.30
N SER A 38 -12.29 29.12 26.37
CA SER A 38 -12.50 29.29 24.93
C SER A 38 -13.94 28.82 24.55
N ILE A 39 -14.38 27.69 25.06
CA ILE A 39 -15.75 27.18 24.84
C ILE A 39 -16.80 28.16 25.42
N VAL A 40 -16.57 28.65 26.62
CA VAL A 40 -17.47 29.62 27.28
C VAL A 40 -17.53 30.93 26.48
N LYS A 41 -16.39 31.39 25.96
CA LYS A 41 -16.33 32.61 25.12
C LYS A 41 -17.08 32.40 23.82
N LEU A 42 -16.86 31.27 23.13
CA LEU A 42 -17.60 30.89 21.92
C LEU A 42 -19.11 30.88 22.17
N ASN A 43 -19.57 30.30 23.28
CA ASN A 43 -20.98 30.29 23.62
C ASN A 43 -21.56 31.67 23.94
N LYS A 44 -20.77 32.59 24.48
CA LYS A 44 -21.18 33.98 24.76
C LYS A 44 -21.28 34.82 23.48
N ASP A 45 -20.35 34.57 22.58
CA ASP A 45 -20.24 35.34 21.33
C ASP A 45 -21.15 34.75 20.22
N THR A 46 -21.72 33.55 20.45
CA THR A 46 -22.61 32.89 19.49
C THR A 46 -23.99 33.61 19.51
N PRO A 47 -24.51 34.07 18.40
CA PRO A 47 -25.83 34.68 18.33
C PRO A 47 -26.91 33.70 18.76
N TRP A 48 -27.92 34.20 19.47
CA TRP A 48 -29.07 33.41 19.89
C TRP A 48 -29.93 33.09 18.66
N TYR A 49 -30.05 31.80 18.33
CA TYR A 49 -30.97 31.34 17.33
C TYR A 49 -32.22 30.79 18.01
N LEU A 50 -33.39 31.23 17.58
CA LEU A 50 -34.65 30.57 17.89
C LEU A 50 -34.67 29.27 17.07
N PRO A 51 -34.67 28.09 17.70
CA PRO A 51 -34.78 26.86 16.95
C PRO A 51 -36.13 26.84 16.21
N THR A 52 -36.08 26.85 14.89
CA THR A 52 -37.29 26.62 14.10
C THR A 52 -37.65 25.15 14.19
N THR A 53 -38.93 24.87 14.45
CA THR A 53 -39.49 23.52 14.47
C THR A 53 -39.78 22.99 13.07
N ASN A 54 -39.73 23.84 12.05
CA ASN A 54 -39.94 23.45 10.67
C ASN A 54 -38.68 22.77 10.12
N LYS A 55 -38.78 21.46 9.85
CA LYS A 55 -37.69 20.64 9.32
C LYS A 55 -37.18 21.13 7.97
N ASP A 56 -38.09 21.61 7.09
CA ASP A 56 -37.70 22.07 5.76
C ASP A 56 -36.84 23.33 5.85
N THR A 57 -37.15 24.23 6.79
CA THR A 57 -36.35 25.43 7.04
C THR A 57 -35.01 25.08 7.63
N GLN A 58 -34.93 24.04 8.49
CA GLN A 58 -33.66 23.53 9.03
C GLN A 58 -32.81 22.92 7.92
N HIS A 59 -33.39 22.06 7.07
CA HIS A 59 -32.68 21.48 5.91
C HIS A 59 -32.17 22.57 4.97
N TYR A 60 -33.03 23.52 4.60
CA TYR A 60 -32.60 24.62 3.75
C TYR A 60 -31.44 25.42 4.35
N ALA A 61 -31.46 25.71 5.65
CA ALA A 61 -30.37 26.42 6.31
C ALA A 61 -29.06 25.62 6.33
N VAL A 62 -29.13 24.28 6.50
CA VAL A 62 -27.99 23.40 6.42
C VAL A 62 -27.41 23.34 5.00
N ASP A 63 -28.29 23.14 4.01
CA ASP A 63 -27.91 23.09 2.60
C ASP A 63 -27.26 24.41 2.14
N LEU A 64 -27.83 25.54 2.55
CA LEU A 64 -27.25 26.86 2.26
C LEU A 64 -25.86 27.02 2.86
N LYS A 65 -25.68 26.57 4.10
CA LYS A 65 -24.38 26.61 4.78
C LYS A 65 -23.36 25.73 4.07
N GLU A 66 -23.74 24.50 3.69
CA GLU A 66 -22.81 23.58 3.00
C GLU A 66 -22.45 24.11 1.60
N ASN A 67 -23.43 24.62 0.84
CA ASN A 67 -23.18 25.24 -0.45
C ASN A 67 -22.24 26.47 -0.33
N ALA A 68 -22.45 27.31 0.71
CA ALA A 68 -21.57 28.45 0.97
C ALA A 68 -20.16 28.01 1.34
N ARG A 69 -20.02 26.91 2.06
CA ARG A 69 -18.73 26.33 2.44
C ARG A 69 -18.01 25.76 1.22
N GLU A 70 -18.73 25.04 0.35
CA GLU A 70 -18.18 24.51 -0.90
C GLU A 70 -17.71 25.64 -1.82
N LEU A 71 -18.54 26.69 -1.97
CA LEU A 71 -18.14 27.88 -2.73
C LEU A 71 -16.92 28.57 -2.14
N HIS A 72 -16.87 28.71 -0.81
CA HIS A 72 -15.70 29.28 -0.12
C HIS A 72 -14.43 28.46 -0.38
N ASN A 73 -14.53 27.13 -0.27
CA ASN A 73 -13.40 26.23 -0.51
C ASN A 73 -12.94 26.31 -1.99
N THR A 74 -13.88 26.37 -2.92
CA THR A 74 -13.57 26.51 -4.35
C THR A 74 -12.87 27.85 -4.63
N ILE A 75 -13.36 28.96 -4.04
CA ILE A 75 -12.72 30.28 -4.19
C ILE A 75 -11.34 30.31 -3.52
N ALA A 76 -11.19 29.67 -2.35
CA ALA A 76 -9.91 29.59 -1.65
C ALA A 76 -8.86 28.82 -2.48
N GLN A 77 -9.29 27.71 -3.10
CA GLN A 77 -8.42 26.93 -4.02
C GLN A 77 -8.04 27.74 -5.26
N ILE A 78 -8.99 28.45 -5.87
CA ILE A 78 -8.72 29.31 -7.05
C ILE A 78 -7.84 30.49 -6.66
N GLY A 79 -8.14 31.12 -5.53
CA GLY A 79 -7.44 32.33 -5.06
C GLY A 79 -6.04 32.09 -4.51
N GLY A 80 -5.61 30.82 -4.38
CA GLY A 80 -4.27 30.49 -3.85
C GLY A 80 -4.11 30.90 -2.37
N LEU A 81 -5.19 30.97 -1.61
CA LEU A 81 -5.19 31.27 -0.18
C LEU A 81 -4.63 30.10 0.65
N GLU A 82 -4.62 28.90 0.06
CA GLU A 82 -3.95 27.71 0.57
C GLU A 82 -2.62 27.48 -0.18
N THR A 83 -1.69 26.79 0.43
CA THR A 83 -0.37 26.47 -0.13
C THR A 83 -0.44 25.74 -1.47
N ASP A 84 -1.57 25.08 -1.75
CA ASP A 84 -1.82 24.28 -2.96
C ASP A 84 -2.76 24.98 -3.97
N GLY A 85 -2.75 26.29 -4.07
CA GLY A 85 -3.59 27.04 -5.02
C GLY A 85 -3.47 26.50 -6.45
N LEU A 86 -4.60 26.41 -7.14
CA LEU A 86 -4.74 25.82 -8.48
C LEU A 86 -3.76 26.43 -9.50
N PHE A 87 -3.47 27.74 -9.36
CA PHE A 87 -2.54 28.48 -10.22
C PHE A 87 -1.05 28.23 -9.91
N ARG A 88 -0.75 27.50 -8.82
CA ARG A 88 0.61 27.13 -8.46
C ARG A 88 0.94 25.67 -8.77
N LYS A 89 -0.06 24.90 -9.20
CA LYS A 89 0.15 23.50 -9.60
C LYS A 89 1.00 23.46 -10.86
N LYS A 90 2.10 22.75 -10.78
CA LYS A 90 2.92 22.40 -11.94
C LYS A 90 2.44 21.07 -12.48
N SER A 91 2.48 20.89 -13.78
CA SER A 91 2.29 19.59 -14.44
C SER A 91 3.55 19.22 -15.18
N ALA A 92 3.88 17.96 -15.20
CA ALA A 92 4.85 17.40 -16.12
C ALA A 92 4.10 16.78 -17.31
N TYR A 93 4.73 16.78 -18.46
CA TYR A 93 4.23 16.10 -19.65
C TYR A 93 5.39 15.45 -20.40
N SER A 94 5.12 14.36 -21.05
CA SER A 94 6.04 13.70 -21.95
C SER A 94 5.75 14.13 -23.39
N THR A 95 6.72 14.04 -24.27
CA THR A 95 6.51 14.18 -25.72
C THR A 95 5.90 12.92 -26.33
N ASP A 96 6.01 11.78 -25.63
CA ASP A 96 5.46 10.50 -26.02
C ASP A 96 5.07 9.71 -24.76
N ASP A 97 3.79 9.79 -24.39
CA ASP A 97 3.25 9.15 -23.19
C ASP A 97 3.16 7.60 -23.32
N ASP A 98 3.24 7.07 -24.56
CA ASP A 98 3.29 5.61 -24.77
C ASP A 98 4.67 5.03 -24.39
N ILE A 99 5.72 5.86 -24.38
CA ILE A 99 7.07 5.45 -23.97
C ILE A 99 7.36 5.79 -22.52
N VAL A 100 7.07 7.04 -22.12
CA VAL A 100 7.35 7.55 -20.77
C VAL A 100 6.19 8.41 -20.29
N GLU A 101 5.55 8.03 -19.21
CA GLU A 101 4.57 8.87 -18.52
C GLU A 101 5.28 9.72 -17.45
N ALA A 102 5.02 11.02 -17.44
CA ALA A 102 5.60 11.95 -16.48
C ALA A 102 4.55 12.59 -15.59
N SER A 103 4.78 12.59 -14.28
CA SER A 103 3.93 13.27 -13.32
C SER A 103 4.76 14.15 -12.37
N TYR A 104 4.23 15.33 -12.02
CA TYR A 104 4.87 16.21 -11.06
C TYR A 104 4.36 15.89 -9.64
N ILE A 105 5.28 15.47 -8.76
CA ILE A 105 4.96 15.09 -7.36
C ILE A 105 5.47 16.11 -6.33
N GLY A 106 6.11 17.19 -6.76
CA GLY A 106 6.63 18.23 -5.85
C GLY A 106 5.58 19.25 -5.43
N SER A 107 5.81 19.89 -4.29
CA SER A 107 5.06 21.05 -3.78
C SER A 107 5.81 22.37 -3.99
N ASP A 108 6.72 22.41 -4.95
CA ASP A 108 7.67 23.52 -5.08
C ASP A 108 6.99 24.81 -5.52
N THR A 109 7.22 25.86 -4.73
CA THR A 109 6.78 27.23 -4.99
C THR A 109 7.84 28.04 -5.75
N THR A 110 8.96 27.42 -6.13
CA THR A 110 10.07 28.11 -6.79
C THR A 110 9.66 28.56 -8.18
N THR A 111 9.69 29.84 -8.41
CA THR A 111 9.58 30.45 -9.75
C THR A 111 10.91 30.28 -10.47
N GLY A 112 11.03 29.24 -11.27
CA GLY A 112 12.22 28.95 -12.07
C GLY A 112 11.83 28.36 -13.44
N ALA A 113 12.79 28.26 -14.35
CA ALA A 113 12.61 27.56 -15.62
C ALA A 113 12.21 26.10 -15.34
N SER A 114 11.25 25.58 -16.07
CA SER A 114 10.88 24.17 -15.99
C SER A 114 12.06 23.32 -16.48
N PRO A 115 12.55 22.34 -15.70
CA PRO A 115 13.59 21.45 -16.16
C PRO A 115 13.05 20.58 -17.30
N GLU A 116 13.88 20.39 -18.33
CA GLU A 116 13.63 19.47 -19.41
C GLU A 116 14.59 18.30 -19.28
N PHE A 117 14.11 17.09 -19.55
CA PHE A 117 14.89 15.86 -19.48
C PHE A 117 14.71 15.07 -20.78
N ASP A 118 15.82 14.59 -21.34
CA ASP A 118 15.79 13.60 -22.41
C ASP A 118 15.89 12.20 -21.82
N ILE A 119 14.90 11.34 -22.14
CA ILE A 119 14.86 9.95 -21.68
C ILE A 119 14.82 9.02 -22.89
N GLU A 120 15.80 8.11 -22.99
CA GLU A 120 15.82 7.05 -23.98
C GLU A 120 15.76 5.70 -23.29
N VAL A 121 14.63 4.97 -23.42
CA VAL A 121 14.43 3.66 -22.82
C VAL A 121 15.08 2.58 -23.68
N LYS A 122 16.02 1.82 -23.12
CA LYS A 122 16.67 0.68 -23.79
C LYS A 122 16.05 -0.65 -23.40
N GLN A 123 15.66 -0.79 -22.12
CA GLN A 123 15.09 -2.01 -21.58
C GLN A 123 14.23 -1.67 -20.36
N LEU A 124 13.07 -2.28 -20.26
CA LEU A 124 12.24 -2.21 -19.07
C LEU A 124 12.71 -3.23 -18.02
N ALA A 125 12.47 -2.91 -16.74
CA ALA A 125 12.63 -3.88 -15.68
C ALA A 125 11.57 -4.97 -15.81
N THR A 126 11.99 -6.21 -15.58
CA THR A 126 11.12 -7.40 -15.66
C THR A 126 11.10 -8.16 -14.35
N PRO A 127 9.97 -8.79 -13.97
CA PRO A 127 9.89 -9.64 -12.79
C PRO A 127 10.65 -10.95 -13.02
N GLN A 128 11.01 -11.63 -11.93
CA GLN A 128 11.46 -13.01 -11.96
C GLN A 128 10.27 -13.95 -12.14
N GLU A 129 10.46 -14.99 -12.96
CA GLU A 129 9.50 -16.06 -13.13
C GLU A 129 10.18 -17.41 -12.92
N ASN A 130 9.63 -18.21 -12.01
CA ASN A 130 9.94 -19.62 -11.89
C ASN A 130 8.78 -20.42 -12.46
N LEU A 131 9.05 -21.27 -13.44
CA LEU A 131 8.04 -22.13 -14.07
C LEU A 131 8.37 -23.59 -13.78
N GLY A 132 7.48 -24.24 -13.07
CA GLY A 132 7.57 -25.66 -12.75
C GLY A 132 7.44 -26.58 -13.96
N TYR A 133 7.58 -27.88 -13.71
CA TYR A 133 7.40 -28.90 -14.74
C TYR A 133 5.93 -29.04 -15.13
N PHE A 134 5.69 -29.20 -16.44
CA PHE A 134 4.37 -29.53 -16.95
C PHE A 134 4.02 -31.00 -16.67
N LEU A 135 3.20 -31.23 -15.67
CA LEU A 135 2.76 -32.55 -15.22
C LEU A 135 1.33 -32.86 -15.69
N PRO A 136 1.03 -34.13 -16.03
CA PRO A 136 -0.35 -34.55 -16.38
C PRO A 136 -1.27 -34.42 -15.15
N ASP A 137 -2.58 -34.21 -15.37
CA ASP A 137 -3.59 -34.26 -14.29
C ASP A 137 -3.90 -35.71 -13.88
N LEU A 138 -2.91 -36.36 -13.29
CA LEU A 138 -2.97 -37.68 -12.74
C LEU A 138 -2.65 -37.66 -11.24
N ALA A 139 -2.93 -38.76 -10.55
CA ALA A 139 -2.51 -38.90 -9.15
C ALA A 139 -1.02 -38.63 -8.99
N THR A 140 -0.69 -37.82 -7.99
CA THR A 140 0.72 -37.52 -7.67
C THR A 140 1.49 -38.76 -7.26
N THR A 141 2.78 -38.80 -7.54
CA THR A 141 3.68 -39.85 -7.04
C THR A 141 4.26 -39.51 -5.66
N LEU A 142 3.99 -38.30 -5.14
CA LEU A 142 4.37 -37.95 -3.77
C LEU A 142 3.52 -38.73 -2.77
N ALA A 143 4.15 -39.25 -1.72
CA ALA A 143 3.46 -40.01 -0.68
C ALA A 143 2.52 -39.09 0.11
N PRO A 144 1.32 -39.57 0.53
CA PRO A 144 0.45 -38.82 1.41
C PRO A 144 1.17 -38.43 2.71
N ALA A 145 1.33 -37.15 2.96
CA ALA A 145 2.02 -36.61 4.15
C ALA A 145 1.88 -35.09 4.22
N THR A 146 2.36 -34.53 5.32
CA THR A 146 2.65 -33.08 5.43
C THR A 146 4.00 -32.81 4.80
N TYR A 147 4.06 -31.81 3.93
CA TYR A 147 5.27 -31.29 3.29
C TYR A 147 5.50 -29.86 3.73
N SER A 148 6.77 -29.46 3.86
CA SER A 148 7.18 -28.08 4.03
C SER A 148 8.16 -27.68 2.92
N PHE A 149 8.16 -26.41 2.60
CA PHE A 149 9.09 -25.77 1.68
C PHE A 149 9.29 -24.31 2.05
N ASP A 150 10.38 -23.74 1.64
CA ASP A 150 10.74 -22.37 1.95
C ASP A 150 10.75 -21.47 0.71
N ILE A 151 10.30 -20.25 0.89
CA ILE A 151 10.46 -19.15 -0.07
C ILE A 151 11.28 -18.05 0.59
N ALA A 152 12.47 -17.81 0.08
CA ALA A 152 13.33 -16.71 0.50
C ALA A 152 13.12 -15.51 -0.40
N ILE A 153 12.65 -14.38 0.15
CA ILE A 153 12.41 -13.11 -0.53
C ILE A 153 12.63 -11.95 0.43
N ASN A 154 13.18 -10.82 -0.04
CA ASN A 154 13.38 -9.59 0.75
C ASN A 154 14.13 -9.82 2.08
N ASP A 155 15.17 -10.68 2.09
CA ASP A 155 15.95 -11.07 3.27
C ASP A 155 15.17 -11.82 4.36
N MET A 156 13.96 -12.25 4.04
CA MET A 156 13.11 -13.09 4.88
C MET A 156 12.97 -14.48 4.27
N ASN A 157 12.80 -15.48 5.12
CA ASN A 157 12.49 -16.84 4.73
C ASN A 157 11.11 -17.20 5.25
N TYR A 158 10.20 -17.61 4.36
CA TYR A 158 8.86 -18.00 4.66
C TYR A 158 8.70 -19.50 4.50
N GLU A 159 8.45 -20.20 5.60
CA GLU A 159 8.15 -21.64 5.60
C GLU A 159 6.67 -21.85 5.33
N PHE A 160 6.37 -22.68 4.34
CA PHE A 160 5.02 -23.11 4.00
C PHE A 160 4.83 -24.58 4.31
N GLN A 161 3.69 -24.91 4.90
CA GLN A 161 3.30 -26.29 5.17
C GLN A 161 1.95 -26.60 4.55
N PHE A 162 1.83 -27.78 3.96
CA PHE A 162 0.56 -28.26 3.39
C PHE A 162 0.51 -29.79 3.38
N ASN A 163 -0.70 -30.32 3.26
CA ASN A 163 -0.93 -31.76 3.26
C ASN A 163 -1.17 -32.26 1.83
N ILE A 164 -0.59 -33.40 1.52
CA ILE A 164 -0.93 -34.24 0.36
C ILE A 164 -1.72 -35.43 0.88
N ASN A 165 -2.90 -35.65 0.31
CA ASN A 165 -3.79 -36.77 0.65
C ASN A 165 -3.69 -37.87 -0.40
N GLU A 166 -4.12 -39.05 -0.03
CA GLU A 166 -4.21 -40.17 -0.97
C GLU A 166 -5.20 -39.85 -2.11
N GLY A 167 -4.75 -40.05 -3.35
CA GLY A 167 -5.53 -39.75 -4.56
C GLY A 167 -5.50 -38.29 -5.03
N ASP A 168 -4.80 -37.41 -4.36
CA ASP A 168 -4.59 -36.02 -4.85
C ASP A 168 -3.94 -36.05 -6.25
N THR A 169 -4.47 -35.25 -7.17
CA THR A 169 -3.85 -35.06 -8.49
C THR A 169 -2.81 -33.95 -8.47
N ASN A 170 -1.89 -33.97 -9.45
CA ASN A 170 -0.88 -32.92 -9.60
C ASN A 170 -1.52 -31.54 -9.71
N ARG A 171 -2.58 -31.41 -10.48
CA ARG A 171 -3.32 -30.14 -10.61
C ARG A 171 -3.90 -29.65 -9.27
N GLN A 172 -4.53 -30.56 -8.50
CA GLN A 172 -5.10 -30.21 -7.20
C GLN A 172 -4.03 -29.72 -6.21
N ILE A 173 -2.83 -30.32 -6.26
CA ILE A 173 -1.68 -29.86 -5.45
C ILE A 173 -1.25 -28.46 -5.89
N MET A 174 -1.06 -28.24 -7.19
CA MET A 174 -0.68 -26.93 -7.74
C MET A 174 -1.71 -25.85 -7.40
N ASP A 175 -3.01 -26.14 -7.53
CA ASP A 175 -4.10 -25.22 -7.18
C ASP A 175 -4.11 -24.87 -5.67
N ARG A 176 -3.77 -25.83 -4.81
CA ARG A 176 -3.61 -25.58 -3.35
C ARG A 176 -2.41 -24.71 -3.05
N LEU A 177 -1.27 -25.01 -3.66
CA LEU A 177 -0.03 -24.22 -3.49
C LEU A 177 -0.22 -22.80 -4.00
N SER A 178 -0.83 -22.64 -5.18
CA SER A 178 -1.15 -21.30 -5.71
C SER A 178 -1.97 -20.48 -4.71
N ARG A 179 -3.05 -21.05 -4.17
CA ARG A 179 -3.85 -20.35 -3.15
C ARG A 179 -3.09 -20.10 -1.86
N LEU A 180 -2.26 -21.04 -1.41
CA LEU A 180 -1.47 -20.91 -0.20
C LEU A 180 -0.46 -19.74 -0.31
N ILE A 181 0.26 -19.66 -1.42
CA ILE A 181 1.27 -18.62 -1.68
C ILE A 181 0.59 -17.26 -1.86
N ASN A 182 -0.48 -17.18 -2.68
CA ASN A 182 -1.20 -15.93 -2.92
C ASN A 182 -1.84 -15.37 -1.64
N ASN A 183 -2.37 -16.23 -0.77
CA ASN A 183 -2.95 -15.79 0.50
C ASN A 183 -1.91 -15.27 1.50
N ALA A 184 -0.65 -15.65 1.34
CA ALA A 184 0.43 -15.17 2.21
C ALA A 184 0.89 -13.74 1.88
N ASP A 185 0.58 -13.23 0.67
CA ASP A 185 0.87 -11.87 0.21
C ASP A 185 2.33 -11.45 0.46
N ILE A 186 3.26 -12.33 0.09
CA ILE A 186 4.70 -12.15 0.34
C ILE A 186 5.44 -11.44 -0.81
N GLY A 187 4.72 -10.91 -1.80
CA GLY A 187 5.29 -10.28 -2.99
C GLY A 187 5.59 -11.27 -4.13
N ILE A 188 4.87 -12.40 -4.15
CA ILE A 188 4.91 -13.41 -5.22
C ILE A 188 3.49 -13.79 -5.57
N THR A 189 3.20 -13.75 -6.86
CA THR A 189 1.95 -14.27 -7.42
C THR A 189 2.19 -15.67 -7.98
N ALA A 190 1.33 -16.62 -7.59
CA ALA A 190 1.37 -18.01 -8.03
C ALA A 190 0.13 -18.32 -8.87
N ASP A 191 0.32 -18.88 -10.06
CA ASP A 191 -0.78 -19.33 -10.95
C ASP A 191 -0.47 -20.67 -11.59
N VAL A 192 -1.54 -21.43 -11.90
CA VAL A 192 -1.45 -22.70 -12.59
C VAL A 192 -1.67 -22.45 -14.08
N THR A 193 -0.66 -22.77 -14.87
CA THR A 193 -0.72 -22.65 -16.34
C THR A 193 -0.89 -24.02 -16.99
N GLU A 194 -1.57 -24.06 -18.13
CA GLU A 194 -1.84 -25.28 -18.89
C GLU A 194 -1.17 -25.24 -20.26
N SER A 195 -0.55 -26.33 -20.65
CA SER A 195 -0.07 -26.57 -22.02
C SER A 195 -0.21 -28.06 -22.35
N ASP A 196 -0.81 -28.38 -23.49
CA ASP A 196 -1.00 -29.75 -24.00
C ASP A 196 -1.61 -30.69 -22.96
N SER A 197 -2.66 -30.26 -22.27
CA SER A 197 -3.34 -31.00 -21.18
C SER A 197 -2.43 -31.39 -20.02
N ARG A 198 -1.35 -30.62 -19.81
CA ARG A 198 -0.45 -30.69 -18.66
C ARG A 198 -0.47 -29.36 -17.93
N TYR A 199 -0.21 -29.41 -16.64
CA TYR A 199 -0.29 -28.26 -15.74
C TYR A 199 1.07 -28.01 -15.12
N ALA A 200 1.43 -26.73 -14.99
CA ALA A 200 2.62 -26.28 -14.29
C ALA A 200 2.26 -25.15 -13.32
N LEU A 201 2.90 -25.11 -12.18
CA LEU A 201 2.81 -23.98 -11.27
C LEU A 201 3.85 -22.95 -11.68
N ARG A 202 3.41 -21.72 -11.91
CA ARG A 202 4.24 -20.56 -12.20
C ARG A 202 4.24 -19.62 -11.01
N LEU A 203 5.42 -19.18 -10.61
CA LEU A 203 5.65 -18.20 -9.56
C LEU A 203 6.27 -16.96 -10.20
N THR A 204 5.66 -15.79 -9.98
CA THR A 204 6.14 -14.53 -10.54
C THR A 204 6.33 -13.53 -9.40
N SER A 205 7.48 -12.84 -9.33
CA SER A 205 7.65 -11.75 -8.37
C SER A 205 6.75 -10.56 -8.73
N ASP A 206 6.09 -9.96 -7.76
CA ASP A 206 5.26 -8.78 -7.98
C ASP A 206 6.12 -7.56 -8.29
N ALA A 207 7.31 -7.49 -7.70
CA ALA A 207 8.29 -6.46 -8.01
C ALA A 207 9.19 -6.88 -9.18
N THR A 208 9.60 -5.89 -9.96
CA THR A 208 10.54 -6.04 -11.09
C THR A 208 11.98 -5.84 -10.63
N GLY A 209 12.93 -6.20 -11.49
CA GLY A 209 14.35 -5.98 -11.27
C GLY A 209 14.96 -6.86 -10.20
N VAL A 210 16.25 -6.70 -9.99
CA VAL A 210 17.01 -7.44 -9.00
C VAL A 210 17.45 -6.47 -7.91
N PRO A 211 17.19 -6.76 -6.62
CA PRO A 211 17.72 -5.97 -5.53
C PRO A 211 19.25 -5.93 -5.55
N ASN A 212 19.82 -4.78 -5.17
CA ASN A 212 21.27 -4.60 -5.18
C ASN A 212 22.00 -5.69 -4.39
N GLY A 213 23.00 -6.32 -5.03
CA GLY A 213 23.83 -7.35 -4.43
C GLY A 213 23.23 -8.77 -4.43
N LYS A 214 22.04 -8.97 -5.02
CA LYS A 214 21.41 -10.29 -5.15
C LYS A 214 21.45 -10.80 -6.58
N ALA A 215 21.43 -12.12 -6.74
CA ALA A 215 21.35 -12.79 -8.04
C ALA A 215 19.89 -13.05 -8.46
N TYR A 216 18.99 -13.17 -7.47
CA TYR A 216 17.59 -13.53 -7.65
C TYR A 216 16.70 -12.61 -6.82
N HIS A 217 15.47 -12.43 -7.27
CA HIS A 217 14.46 -11.72 -6.49
C HIS A 217 13.92 -12.60 -5.36
N PHE A 218 13.66 -13.88 -5.67
CA PHE A 218 13.27 -14.89 -4.70
C PHE A 218 13.88 -16.24 -5.04
N GLN A 219 13.94 -17.12 -4.05
CA GLN A 219 14.38 -18.52 -4.20
C GLN A 219 13.37 -19.43 -3.51
N VAL A 220 13.16 -20.63 -4.08
CA VAL A 220 12.29 -21.66 -3.53
C VAL A 220 13.12 -22.91 -3.28
N SER A 221 12.97 -23.50 -2.11
CA SER A 221 13.74 -24.70 -1.72
C SER A 221 12.90 -25.66 -0.87
N ASP A 222 13.24 -26.93 -0.90
CA ASP A 222 12.68 -27.97 -0.04
C ASP A 222 13.36 -28.01 1.35
N ASP A 223 13.92 -26.91 1.81
CA ASP A 223 14.48 -26.80 3.15
C ASP A 223 13.40 -27.07 4.21
N HIS A 224 13.83 -27.55 5.38
CA HIS A 224 12.95 -27.95 6.49
C HIS A 224 11.99 -29.12 6.21
N THR A 225 11.98 -29.71 5.03
CA THR A 225 11.21 -30.94 4.81
C THR A 225 11.96 -32.16 5.35
N SER A 226 11.24 -33.05 6.03
CA SER A 226 11.76 -34.34 6.49
C SER A 226 11.68 -35.44 5.43
N LYS A 227 11.21 -35.09 4.21
CA LYS A 227 11.00 -36.06 3.13
C LYS A 227 12.24 -36.20 2.25
N THR A 228 12.46 -37.39 1.74
CA THR A 228 13.56 -37.71 0.80
C THR A 228 13.37 -36.98 -0.55
N SER A 229 12.12 -36.76 -0.95
CA SER A 229 11.75 -36.01 -2.14
C SER A 229 10.76 -34.93 -1.72
N GLY A 230 11.12 -33.69 -1.94
CA GLY A 230 10.31 -32.54 -1.61
C GLY A 230 9.36 -32.16 -2.75
N VAL A 231 8.48 -31.21 -2.45
CA VAL A 231 7.49 -30.72 -3.43
C VAL A 231 8.13 -29.77 -4.43
N VAL A 232 9.11 -28.99 -4.02
CA VAL A 232 9.81 -28.03 -4.89
C VAL A 232 10.55 -28.77 -6.00
N ASP A 233 11.31 -29.80 -5.65
CA ASP A 233 12.01 -30.64 -6.63
C ASP A 233 11.03 -31.41 -7.52
N TYR A 234 9.95 -31.96 -6.94
CA TYR A 234 8.94 -32.68 -7.70
C TYR A 234 8.24 -31.81 -8.75
N LEU A 235 7.85 -30.59 -8.39
CA LEU A 235 7.19 -29.65 -9.26
C LEU A 235 8.16 -28.80 -10.10
N GLY A 236 9.47 -28.80 -9.78
CA GLY A 236 10.49 -28.02 -10.48
C GLY A 236 10.42 -26.52 -10.18
N LEU A 237 9.93 -26.11 -8.99
CA LEU A 237 9.70 -24.69 -8.64
C LEU A 237 10.98 -23.91 -8.39
N ASN A 238 12.12 -24.57 -8.22
CA ASN A 238 13.44 -23.96 -8.10
C ASN A 238 14.01 -23.50 -9.46
N TYR A 239 13.39 -23.87 -10.58
CA TYR A 239 13.85 -23.49 -11.90
C TYR A 239 13.42 -22.08 -12.29
N VAL A 240 14.38 -21.18 -12.46
CA VAL A 240 14.14 -19.81 -12.93
C VAL A 240 14.00 -19.83 -14.45
N SER A 241 12.78 -19.72 -14.95
CA SER A 241 12.48 -19.69 -16.40
C SER A 241 12.81 -18.34 -17.01
N ARG A 242 12.60 -17.26 -16.25
CA ARG A 242 12.96 -15.90 -16.62
C ARG A 242 13.55 -15.17 -15.43
N PRO A 243 14.86 -14.81 -15.46
CA PRO A 243 15.45 -14.02 -14.40
C PRO A 243 14.86 -12.59 -14.38
N ALA A 244 14.82 -12.01 -13.19
CA ALA A 244 14.49 -10.60 -13.06
C ALA A 244 15.54 -9.74 -13.80
N GLY A 245 15.08 -8.70 -14.48
CA GLY A 245 15.94 -7.77 -15.20
C GLY A 245 15.74 -6.33 -14.76
N ASN A 246 16.83 -5.57 -14.63
CA ASN A 246 16.76 -4.15 -14.33
C ASN A 246 16.42 -3.33 -15.59
N ALA A 247 15.71 -2.23 -15.39
CA ALA A 247 15.54 -1.23 -16.43
C ALA A 247 16.89 -0.61 -16.78
N ARG A 248 17.08 -0.29 -18.07
CA ARG A 248 18.23 0.44 -18.60
C ARG A 248 17.72 1.58 -19.47
N PHE A 249 18.16 2.78 -19.20
CA PHE A 249 17.75 3.98 -19.92
C PHE A 249 18.86 5.03 -19.90
N PHE A 250 18.81 5.95 -20.81
CA PHE A 250 19.65 7.15 -20.79
C PHE A 250 18.82 8.32 -20.28
N LEU A 251 19.36 9.06 -19.32
CA LEU A 251 18.82 10.32 -18.83
C LEU A 251 19.81 11.43 -19.18
N ASN A 252 19.40 12.34 -20.06
CA ASN A 252 20.28 13.41 -20.57
C ASN A 252 21.61 12.87 -21.15
N GLY A 253 21.56 11.71 -21.80
CA GLY A 253 22.72 11.06 -22.39
C GLY A 253 23.56 10.23 -21.41
N GLU A 254 23.26 10.21 -20.11
CA GLU A 254 23.92 9.34 -19.13
C GLU A 254 23.18 8.02 -18.95
N GLU A 255 23.88 6.90 -19.03
CA GLU A 255 23.29 5.58 -18.80
C GLU A 255 22.92 5.40 -17.32
N ARG A 256 21.68 5.01 -17.10
CA ARG A 256 21.11 4.73 -15.76
C ARG A 256 20.48 3.35 -15.75
N THR A 257 20.46 2.75 -14.55
CA THR A 257 19.77 1.50 -14.31
C THR A 257 18.87 1.64 -13.09
N ALA A 258 17.69 1.01 -13.14
CA ALA A 258 16.74 0.99 -12.03
C ALA A 258 16.14 -0.42 -11.88
N SER A 259 15.83 -0.81 -10.66
CA SER A 259 15.14 -2.08 -10.39
C SER A 259 13.63 -2.01 -10.65
N SER A 260 13.10 -0.83 -10.94
CA SER A 260 11.68 -0.59 -11.20
C SER A 260 11.52 0.22 -12.48
N ASN A 261 10.35 0.10 -13.12
CA ASN A 261 9.93 0.96 -14.22
C ASN A 261 9.32 2.28 -13.74
N HIS A 262 9.21 2.46 -12.44
CA HIS A 262 8.74 3.68 -11.81
C HIS A 262 9.85 4.22 -10.89
N PHE A 263 10.25 5.47 -11.09
CA PHE A 263 11.29 6.13 -10.30
C PHE A 263 11.00 7.62 -10.15
N THR A 264 11.50 8.19 -9.06
CA THR A 264 11.30 9.60 -8.67
C THR A 264 12.64 10.27 -8.43
#